data_c25eb2014bbe97d6d0868519a7b35dc1
#
_entry.id   c25eb2014bbe97d6d0868519a7b35dc1
#
_cell.length_a   1.000
_cell.length_b   1.000
_cell.length_c   1.000
_cell.angle_alpha   90.00
_cell.angle_beta   90.00
_cell.angle_gamma   90.00
#
_symmetry.space_group_name_H-M   'P 1'
#
loop_
_entity.id
_entity.type
_entity.pdbx_description
1 polymer ?
#
loop_
_entity_poly.entity_id
_entity_poly.type
_entity_poly.pdbx_seq_one_letter_code
_entity_poly.pdbx_strand_id
1 'polypeptide(L)'
;MTSHALSQFDTRSWRWMLVAAALLLSSGSSASAADEPDLIFRRSTVFKWLSPNDKLATYGVDDPEVEGVACHFTVPEKGGFTGWIGLAEQVSDISLACRQIGPIRFKDKMGQGDDMFRQRRSLFFKKMQIVRGCDAKRNVLVYMVYSDKLIDGSPKNSTSSVPIMPWGSTDAAVPKCGEFIQ
;
A
#
# COMPACT_ATOMS: atom_id res chain seq x y z
N MET A 1 5.17 -78.45 14.89
CA MET A 1 4.93 -78.12 13.45
C MET A 1 4.12 -76.86 13.45
N THR A 2 4.79 -75.70 13.38
CA THR A 2 4.14 -74.41 13.38
C THR A 2 4.76 -73.60 12.22
N SER A 3 3.95 -73.44 11.18
CA SER A 3 4.31 -72.61 10.00
C SER A 3 4.17 -71.13 10.30
N HIS A 4 5.27 -70.41 10.15
CA HIS A 4 5.27 -68.96 10.14
C HIS A 4 4.88 -68.47 8.73
N ALA A 5 3.76 -67.77 8.62
CA ALA A 5 3.39 -66.98 7.45
C ALA A 5 4.01 -65.56 7.57
N LEU A 6 5.01 -65.30 6.74
CA LEU A 6 5.57 -63.93 6.57
C LEU A 6 4.66 -63.17 5.60
N SER A 7 4.02 -62.13 6.15
CA SER A 7 3.28 -61.12 5.39
C SER A 7 4.24 -60.29 4.55
N GLN A 8 4.16 -60.41 3.23
CA GLN A 8 4.87 -59.53 2.29
C GLN A 8 4.22 -58.14 2.34
N PHE A 9 4.94 -57.17 2.91
CA PHE A 9 4.58 -55.76 2.79
C PHE A 9 4.82 -55.28 1.35
N ASP A 10 3.75 -54.93 0.67
CA ASP A 10 3.80 -54.41 -0.70
C ASP A 10 4.35 -52.96 -0.67
N THR A 11 5.61 -52.81 -1.07
CA THR A 11 6.32 -51.54 -1.14
C THR A 11 5.85 -50.62 -2.28
N ARG A 12 4.93 -51.11 -3.14
CA ARG A 12 4.41 -50.38 -4.29
C ARG A 12 3.41 -49.29 -3.89
N SER A 13 2.62 -49.52 -2.84
CA SER A 13 1.61 -48.55 -2.39
C SER A 13 2.23 -47.33 -1.72
N TRP A 14 3.39 -47.45 -1.08
CA TRP A 14 4.06 -46.33 -0.41
C TRP A 14 4.65 -45.30 -1.38
N ARG A 15 5.09 -45.75 -2.54
CA ARG A 15 5.65 -44.83 -3.57
C ARG A 15 4.60 -43.87 -4.14
N TRP A 16 3.35 -44.32 -4.24
CA TRP A 16 2.23 -43.50 -4.71
C TRP A 16 1.76 -42.47 -3.65
N MET A 17 1.84 -42.77 -2.36
CA MET A 17 1.50 -41.83 -1.28
C MET A 17 2.52 -40.70 -1.15
N LEU A 18 3.79 -40.94 -1.41
CA LEU A 18 4.82 -39.90 -1.36
C LEU A 18 4.74 -38.91 -2.55
N VAL A 19 4.30 -39.39 -3.73
CA VAL A 19 4.10 -38.52 -4.90
C VAL A 19 2.86 -37.60 -4.71
N ALA A 20 1.79 -38.10 -4.09
CA ALA A 20 0.59 -37.33 -3.81
C ALA A 20 0.83 -36.22 -2.76
N ALA A 21 1.70 -36.48 -1.77
CA ALA A 21 2.05 -35.48 -0.75
C ALA A 21 2.92 -34.35 -1.30
N ALA A 22 3.75 -34.60 -2.30
CA ALA A 22 4.62 -33.57 -2.93
C ALA A 22 3.85 -32.58 -3.82
N LEU A 23 2.69 -32.96 -4.35
CA LEU A 23 1.86 -32.11 -5.22
C LEU A 23 0.96 -31.13 -4.46
N LEU A 24 0.77 -31.30 -3.15
CA LEU A 24 -0.06 -30.42 -2.31
C LEU A 24 0.73 -29.23 -1.71
N LEU A 25 2.06 -29.19 -1.84
CA LEU A 25 2.92 -28.14 -1.29
C LEU A 25 3.21 -26.98 -2.25
N SER A 26 2.71 -27.02 -3.49
CA SER A 26 2.99 -26.00 -4.51
C SER A 26 1.89 -24.97 -4.73
N SER A 27 0.83 -24.95 -3.92
CA SER A 27 -0.12 -23.83 -3.90
C SER A 27 0.40 -22.72 -2.97
N GLY A 28 1.59 -22.21 -3.24
CA GLY A 28 2.07 -20.95 -2.70
C GLY A 28 1.18 -19.84 -3.23
N SER A 29 0.14 -19.47 -2.50
CA SER A 29 -0.57 -18.21 -2.73
C SER A 29 0.47 -17.10 -2.64
N SER A 30 0.82 -16.53 -3.80
CA SER A 30 1.54 -15.25 -3.86
C SER A 30 0.62 -14.23 -3.20
N ALA A 31 0.78 -14.01 -1.90
CA ALA A 31 0.20 -12.85 -1.24
C ALA A 31 0.76 -11.64 -1.98
N SER A 32 -0.11 -10.94 -2.67
CA SER A 32 0.21 -9.70 -3.37
C SER A 32 0.85 -8.75 -2.35
N ALA A 33 2.11 -8.39 -2.59
CA ALA A 33 2.85 -7.41 -1.78
C ALA A 33 2.40 -5.97 -2.07
N ALA A 34 1.16 -5.79 -2.58
CA ALA A 34 0.67 -4.55 -3.15
C ALA A 34 0.25 -3.47 -2.13
N ASP A 35 0.38 -3.72 -0.82
CA ASP A 35 -0.20 -2.82 0.19
C ASP A 35 0.84 -2.06 1.05
N GLU A 36 2.12 -2.16 0.78
CA GLU A 36 3.13 -1.44 1.54
C GLU A 36 3.79 -0.35 0.68
N PRO A 37 3.79 0.94 1.13
CA PRO A 37 4.43 2.00 0.39
C PRO A 37 5.91 1.76 0.19
N ASP A 38 6.40 1.99 -1.00
CA ASP A 38 7.80 1.87 -1.36
C ASP A 38 8.60 3.03 -0.79
N LEU A 39 9.61 2.73 0.00
CA LEU A 39 10.54 3.75 0.45
C LEU A 39 11.42 4.21 -0.71
N ILE A 40 11.30 5.49 -1.08
CA ILE A 40 12.10 6.08 -2.16
C ILE A 40 13.43 6.59 -1.62
N PHE A 41 13.41 7.43 -0.58
CA PHE A 41 14.63 7.91 0.10
C PHE A 41 14.35 8.44 1.49
N ARG A 42 15.41 8.59 2.27
CA ARG A 42 15.43 9.29 3.56
C ARG A 42 16.46 10.39 3.55
N ARG A 43 16.14 11.51 4.21
CA ARG A 43 17.05 12.62 4.41
C ARG A 43 17.10 13.01 5.88
N SER A 44 18.30 13.02 6.49
CA SER A 44 18.50 13.55 7.83
C SER A 44 18.29 15.07 7.83
N THR A 45 17.53 15.57 8.80
CA THR A 45 17.18 17.00 8.92
C THR A 45 17.94 17.70 10.03
N VAL A 46 18.33 16.95 11.07
CA VAL A 46 19.05 17.49 12.23
C VAL A 46 20.21 16.56 12.58
N PHE A 47 21.40 17.13 12.82
CA PHE A 47 22.54 16.39 13.35
C PHE A 47 22.47 16.41 14.89
N LYS A 48 22.40 15.21 15.48
CA LYS A 48 22.45 15.00 16.93
C LYS A 48 23.68 14.17 17.28
N TRP A 49 24.53 14.66 18.17
CA TRP A 49 25.83 14.05 18.50
C TRP A 49 25.74 12.73 19.28
N LEU A 50 24.63 12.55 20.02
CA LEU A 50 24.48 11.43 20.95
C LEU A 50 23.19 10.60 20.71
N SER A 51 22.41 10.90 19.67
CA SER A 51 21.20 10.15 19.34
C SER A 51 21.01 10.08 17.83
N PRO A 52 20.30 9.06 17.30
CA PRO A 52 19.93 9.01 15.90
C PRO A 52 19.20 10.28 15.46
N ASN A 53 19.55 10.78 14.27
CA ASN A 53 19.01 12.01 13.72
C ASN A 53 17.55 11.85 13.32
N ASP A 54 16.77 12.92 13.44
CA ASP A 54 15.45 13.02 12.83
C ASP A 54 15.62 13.05 11.30
N LYS A 55 14.69 12.42 10.58
CA LYS A 55 14.74 12.26 9.13
C LYS A 55 13.40 12.60 8.51
N LEU A 56 13.43 12.97 7.25
CA LEU A 56 12.27 12.95 6.37
C LEU A 56 12.37 11.69 5.51
N ALA A 57 11.30 10.93 5.44
CA ALA A 57 11.21 9.75 4.58
C ALA A 57 10.13 9.99 3.52
N THR A 58 10.48 9.77 2.25
CA THR A 58 9.58 9.87 1.12
C THR A 58 9.24 8.48 0.63
N TYR A 59 7.96 8.23 0.50
CA TYR A 59 7.38 6.98 0.04
C TYR A 59 6.59 7.18 -1.24
N GLY A 60 6.55 6.14 -2.07
CA GLY A 60 5.69 6.01 -3.24
C GLY A 60 4.60 4.97 -3.00
N VAL A 61 3.42 5.19 -3.56
CA VAL A 61 2.30 4.25 -3.54
C VAL A 61 1.45 4.44 -4.79
N ASP A 62 1.06 3.34 -5.42
CA ASP A 62 0.12 3.35 -6.53
C ASP A 62 -1.31 3.30 -5.99
N ASP A 63 -2.27 3.86 -6.74
CA ASP A 63 -3.67 3.72 -6.40
C ASP A 63 -4.14 2.30 -6.76
N PRO A 64 -4.60 1.49 -5.78
CA PRO A 64 -4.99 0.11 -6.03
C PRO A 64 -6.25 -0.02 -6.88
N GLU A 65 -7.13 0.99 -6.90
CA GLU A 65 -8.42 0.97 -7.61
C GLU A 65 -8.42 1.80 -8.89
N VAL A 66 -7.43 2.72 -9.03
CA VAL A 66 -7.30 3.58 -10.20
C VAL A 66 -5.91 3.40 -10.80
N GLU A 67 -5.82 2.55 -11.82
CA GLU A 67 -4.57 2.35 -12.55
C GLU A 67 -4.11 3.65 -13.22
N GLY A 68 -2.81 3.83 -13.31
CA GLY A 68 -2.19 4.99 -13.96
C GLY A 68 -2.03 6.21 -13.04
N VAL A 69 -2.22 6.06 -11.73
CA VAL A 69 -1.94 7.09 -10.72
C VAL A 69 -0.92 6.57 -9.70
N ALA A 70 0.10 7.37 -9.46
CA ALA A 70 1.02 7.19 -8.34
C ALA A 70 1.04 8.42 -7.45
N CYS A 71 1.17 8.20 -6.15
CA CYS A 71 1.29 9.23 -5.13
C CYS A 71 2.64 9.12 -4.42
N HIS A 72 3.27 10.25 -4.15
CA HIS A 72 4.41 10.35 -3.28
C HIS A 72 4.03 11.18 -2.05
N PHE A 73 4.41 10.70 -0.89
CA PHE A 73 4.21 11.43 0.35
C PHE A 73 5.46 11.41 1.21
N THR A 74 5.66 12.49 1.96
CA THR A 74 6.80 12.64 2.86
C THR A 74 6.33 12.82 4.28
N VAL A 75 6.93 12.06 5.18
CA VAL A 75 6.63 12.07 6.61
C VAL A 75 7.90 12.21 7.43
N PRO A 76 7.82 12.88 8.60
CA PRO A 76 8.94 12.94 9.53
C PRO A 76 9.08 11.61 10.28
N GLU A 77 10.30 11.08 10.32
CA GLU A 77 10.70 9.95 11.16
C GLU A 77 11.61 10.46 12.28
N LYS A 78 11.19 10.32 13.53
CA LYS A 78 12.06 10.64 14.67
C LYS A 78 13.13 9.57 14.85
N GLY A 79 14.36 10.02 15.06
CA GLY A 79 15.46 9.15 15.44
C GLY A 79 15.40 8.77 16.92
N GLY A 80 16.10 7.68 17.27
CA GLY A 80 16.25 7.21 18.65
C GLY A 80 15.31 6.08 19.05
N PHE A 81 15.51 5.59 20.28
CA PHE A 81 14.79 4.46 20.85
C PHE A 81 13.27 4.72 20.92
N THR A 82 12.87 5.96 21.21
CA THR A 82 11.47 6.36 21.25
C THR A 82 10.79 6.35 19.88
N GLY A 83 11.54 6.56 18.79
CA GLY A 83 11.05 6.44 17.42
C GLY A 83 10.71 5.00 17.06
N TRP A 84 11.52 4.05 17.52
CA TRP A 84 11.31 2.62 17.28
C TRP A 84 10.07 2.05 17.98
N ILE A 85 9.74 2.55 19.18
CA ILE A 85 8.56 2.10 19.94
C ILE A 85 7.25 2.77 19.46
N GLY A 86 7.30 3.66 18.47
CA GLY A 86 6.10 4.35 17.97
C GLY A 86 5.53 5.41 18.92
N LEU A 87 6.24 5.73 20.01
CA LEU A 87 5.84 6.73 21.00
C LEU A 87 6.30 8.15 20.64
N ALA A 88 7.16 8.27 19.63
CA ALA A 88 7.67 9.56 19.18
C ALA A 88 6.67 10.23 18.24
N GLU A 89 5.75 10.93 18.81
CA GLU A 89 4.58 11.38 18.15
C GLU A 89 4.43 12.89 18.10
N GLN A 90 4.82 13.40 16.98
CA GLN A 90 4.23 14.61 16.38
C GLN A 90 4.43 14.47 14.88
N VAL A 91 3.46 13.83 14.22
CA VAL A 91 3.35 13.94 12.76
C VAL A 91 2.89 15.36 12.50
N SER A 92 3.86 16.28 12.37
CA SER A 92 3.54 17.69 12.25
C SER A 92 3.09 18.04 10.84
N ASP A 93 3.78 17.56 9.82
CA ASP A 93 3.48 17.98 8.44
C ASP A 93 3.66 16.79 7.49
N ILE A 94 2.60 16.50 6.73
CA ILE A 94 2.58 15.47 5.69
C ILE A 94 2.45 16.20 4.36
N SER A 95 3.36 15.95 3.43
CA SER A 95 3.21 16.40 2.04
C SER A 95 2.66 15.27 1.18
N LEU A 96 1.84 15.61 0.19
CA LEU A 96 1.29 14.66 -0.78
C LEU A 96 1.42 15.24 -2.19
N ALA A 97 1.88 14.41 -3.12
CA ALA A 97 1.92 14.71 -4.54
C ALA A 97 1.51 13.48 -5.34
N CYS A 98 0.35 13.53 -5.97
CA CYS A 98 -0.12 12.48 -6.86
C CYS A 98 -0.02 12.94 -8.32
N ARG A 99 0.28 12.01 -9.22
CA ARG A 99 0.44 12.26 -10.66
C ARG A 99 -0.15 11.12 -11.47
N GLN A 100 -0.68 11.49 -12.63
CA GLN A 100 -0.94 10.50 -13.68
C GLN A 100 0.41 10.02 -14.22
N ILE A 101 0.60 8.70 -14.24
CA ILE A 101 1.83 8.02 -14.70
C ILE A 101 1.56 7.03 -15.83
N GLY A 102 0.31 6.89 -16.22
CA GLY A 102 -0.15 5.97 -17.27
C GLY A 102 -1.57 6.31 -17.71
N PRO A 103 -2.15 5.51 -18.62
CA PRO A 103 -3.56 5.63 -18.96
C PRO A 103 -4.41 5.32 -17.73
N ILE A 104 -5.40 6.17 -17.46
CA ILE A 104 -6.30 5.98 -16.32
C ILE A 104 -7.30 4.87 -16.62
N ARG A 105 -7.43 3.92 -15.70
CA ARG A 105 -8.45 2.88 -15.70
C ARG A 105 -9.01 2.70 -14.30
N PHE A 106 -10.33 2.77 -14.17
CA PHE A 106 -11.04 2.47 -12.93
C PHE A 106 -11.33 0.98 -12.89
N LYS A 107 -10.94 0.30 -11.80
CA LYS A 107 -11.22 -1.13 -11.62
C LYS A 107 -12.65 -1.37 -11.17
N ASP A 108 -13.19 -0.45 -10.35
CA ASP A 108 -14.53 -0.56 -9.79
C ASP A 108 -15.12 0.83 -9.51
N LYS A 109 -16.34 0.87 -9.00
CA LYS A 109 -16.98 2.06 -8.46
C LYS A 109 -16.31 2.48 -7.15
N MET A 110 -16.22 3.78 -6.92
CA MET A 110 -15.61 4.35 -5.70
C MET A 110 -16.55 5.34 -5.02
N GLY A 111 -16.52 5.40 -3.70
CA GLY A 111 -17.15 6.44 -2.91
C GLY A 111 -16.32 7.72 -2.86
N GLN A 112 -16.96 8.84 -2.58
CA GLN A 112 -16.26 10.09 -2.32
C GLN A 112 -15.58 10.03 -0.94
N GLY A 113 -14.27 10.16 -0.91
CA GLY A 113 -13.49 10.06 0.32
C GLY A 113 -13.14 8.63 0.73
N ASP A 114 -13.27 7.66 -0.17
CA ASP A 114 -12.84 6.30 0.08
C ASP A 114 -11.33 6.22 0.35
N ASP A 115 -10.97 5.35 1.29
CA ASP A 115 -9.58 5.07 1.60
C ASP A 115 -8.87 4.49 0.36
N MET A 116 -7.90 5.23 -0.17
CA MET A 116 -6.99 4.74 -1.19
C MET A 116 -6.04 3.70 -0.60
N PHE A 117 -5.70 3.87 0.67
CA PHE A 117 -4.65 3.09 1.30
C PHE A 117 -5.04 2.72 2.73
N ARG A 118 -5.30 1.41 2.94
CA ARG A 118 -5.60 0.82 4.25
C ARG A 118 -4.44 -0.03 4.74
N GLN A 119 -3.41 0.57 5.28
CA GLN A 119 -2.38 -0.25 5.90
C GLN A 119 -2.67 -0.53 7.36
N ARG A 120 -3.10 -1.76 7.63
CA ARG A 120 -3.29 -2.27 9.01
C ARG A 120 -2.01 -2.84 9.62
N ARG A 121 -0.92 -3.00 8.87
CA ARG A 121 0.25 -3.78 9.29
C ARG A 121 1.39 -2.97 9.88
N SER A 122 1.55 -1.71 9.54
CA SER A 122 2.59 -0.86 10.10
C SER A 122 2.06 0.04 11.20
N LEU A 123 2.69 0.03 12.38
CA LEU A 123 2.34 0.94 13.48
C LEU A 123 2.54 2.41 13.09
N PHE A 124 3.44 2.66 12.14
CA PHE A 124 3.75 3.99 11.64
C PHE A 124 2.61 4.58 10.81
N PHE A 125 2.00 3.78 9.92
CA PHE A 125 0.93 4.24 9.03
C PHE A 125 -0.48 4.15 9.64
N LYS A 126 -0.64 3.57 10.82
CA LYS A 126 -1.95 3.51 11.52
C LYS A 126 -2.56 4.88 11.80
N LYS A 127 -1.78 5.93 11.69
CA LYS A 127 -2.16 7.31 12.05
C LYS A 127 -2.26 8.24 10.84
N MET A 128 -2.03 7.72 9.64
CA MET A 128 -2.10 8.46 8.40
C MET A 128 -3.04 7.76 7.44
N GLN A 129 -3.96 8.48 6.86
CA GLN A 129 -4.89 7.99 5.84
C GLN A 129 -4.74 8.81 4.58
N ILE A 130 -4.80 8.13 3.44
CA ILE A 130 -4.92 8.75 2.13
C ILE A 130 -6.28 8.36 1.59
N VAL A 131 -7.10 9.36 1.32
CA VAL A 131 -8.44 9.18 0.74
C VAL A 131 -8.49 9.74 -0.66
N ARG A 132 -9.40 9.22 -1.46
CA ARG A 132 -9.60 9.57 -2.86
C ARG A 132 -11.03 10.04 -3.10
N GLY A 133 -11.16 11.02 -3.98
CA GLY A 133 -12.45 11.47 -4.50
C GLY A 133 -12.35 11.91 -5.96
N CYS A 134 -13.46 12.27 -6.55
CA CYS A 134 -13.56 12.78 -7.92
C CYS A 134 -14.27 14.13 -7.96
N ASP A 135 -13.63 15.13 -8.54
CA ASP A 135 -14.29 16.35 -9.03
C ASP A 135 -14.85 16.05 -10.43
N ALA A 136 -16.08 15.56 -10.48
CA ALA A 136 -16.74 15.17 -11.74
C ALA A 136 -16.89 16.34 -12.73
N LYS A 137 -17.04 17.56 -12.22
CA LYS A 137 -17.17 18.76 -13.08
C LYS A 137 -15.91 19.03 -13.88
N ARG A 138 -14.75 18.77 -13.28
CA ARG A 138 -13.44 19.05 -13.89
C ARG A 138 -12.74 17.82 -14.40
N ASN A 139 -13.31 16.63 -14.17
CA ASN A 139 -12.71 15.33 -14.46
C ASN A 139 -11.33 15.19 -13.82
N VAL A 140 -11.27 15.42 -12.51
CA VAL A 140 -10.04 15.43 -11.70
C VAL A 140 -10.18 14.48 -10.52
N LEU A 141 -9.22 13.58 -10.34
CA LEU A 141 -9.09 12.82 -9.11
C LEU A 141 -8.46 13.71 -8.04
N VAL A 142 -9.02 13.67 -6.84
CA VAL A 142 -8.56 14.45 -5.69
C VAL A 142 -8.14 13.50 -4.60
N TYR A 143 -6.90 13.60 -4.18
CA TYR A 143 -6.31 12.81 -3.10
C TYR A 143 -6.04 13.71 -1.91
N MET A 144 -6.38 13.25 -0.72
CA MET A 144 -6.08 13.96 0.53
C MET A 144 -5.43 13.00 1.51
N VAL A 145 -4.28 13.41 2.05
CA VAL A 145 -3.66 12.74 3.18
C VAL A 145 -3.97 13.51 4.45
N TYR A 146 -4.26 12.80 5.53
CA TYR A 146 -4.46 13.41 6.83
C TYR A 146 -4.00 12.48 7.96
N SER A 147 -3.77 13.08 9.13
CA SER A 147 -3.41 12.36 10.36
C SER A 147 -4.64 12.10 11.19
N ASP A 148 -4.84 10.84 11.64
CA ASP A 148 -5.95 10.45 12.52
C ASP A 148 -5.82 11.00 13.94
N LYS A 149 -4.64 11.51 14.33
CA LYS A 149 -4.44 11.98 15.70
C LYS A 149 -4.78 13.45 15.87
N LEU A 150 -5.85 13.67 16.58
CA LEU A 150 -6.23 14.97 17.12
C LEU A 150 -5.62 15.12 18.53
N ILE A 151 -4.67 16.02 18.71
CA ILE A 151 -4.22 16.42 20.06
C ILE A 151 -4.97 17.70 20.47
N ASP A 152 -4.96 18.70 19.59
CA ASP A 152 -5.74 19.93 19.68
C ASP A 152 -5.85 20.53 18.27
N GLY A 153 -7.06 20.91 17.85
CA GLY A 153 -7.32 21.56 16.56
C GLY A 153 -7.58 20.59 15.40
N SER A 154 -7.48 21.08 14.17
CA SER A 154 -7.75 20.31 12.96
C SER A 154 -6.62 19.34 12.62
N PRO A 155 -6.92 18.16 12.04
CA PRO A 155 -5.90 17.24 11.55
C PRO A 155 -4.97 17.95 10.54
N LYS A 156 -3.68 17.66 10.63
CA LYS A 156 -2.74 18.06 9.58
C LYS A 156 -3.09 17.31 8.31
N ASN A 157 -3.18 18.02 7.20
CA ASN A 157 -3.60 17.44 5.92
C ASN A 157 -2.85 18.08 4.75
N SER A 158 -2.87 17.37 3.62
CA SER A 158 -2.38 17.88 2.34
C SER A 158 -3.25 17.29 1.22
N THR A 159 -3.51 18.08 0.19
CA THR A 159 -4.34 17.69 -0.95
C THR A 159 -3.54 17.72 -2.24
N SER A 160 -3.74 16.74 -3.09
CA SER A 160 -3.17 16.67 -4.44
C SER A 160 -4.28 16.38 -5.44
N SER A 161 -4.23 17.04 -6.60
CA SER A 161 -5.20 16.87 -7.68
C SER A 161 -4.51 16.28 -8.90
N VAL A 162 -5.16 15.30 -9.53
CA VAL A 162 -4.67 14.60 -10.73
C VAL A 162 -5.70 14.77 -11.85
N PRO A 163 -5.51 15.72 -12.78
CA PRO A 163 -6.35 15.81 -13.96
C PRO A 163 -6.23 14.52 -14.77
N ILE A 164 -7.38 14.00 -15.24
CA ILE A 164 -7.41 12.82 -16.10
C ILE A 164 -7.22 13.30 -17.54
N MET A 165 -6.06 13.01 -18.09
CA MET A 165 -5.63 13.47 -19.40
C MET A 165 -5.40 12.28 -20.35
N PRO A 166 -5.48 12.49 -21.68
CA PRO A 166 -5.04 11.50 -22.65
C PRO A 166 -3.60 11.09 -22.37
N TRP A 167 -3.30 9.80 -22.49
CA TRP A 167 -1.95 9.26 -22.27
C TRP A 167 -1.39 8.68 -23.57
N GLY A 168 -0.31 9.28 -24.06
CA GLY A 168 0.31 8.89 -25.33
C GLY A 168 -0.52 9.33 -26.55
N SER A 169 -0.28 8.66 -27.68
CA SER A 169 -0.94 8.92 -28.98
C SER A 169 -2.18 8.06 -29.20
N THR A 170 -2.79 7.51 -28.16
CA THR A 170 -3.97 6.66 -28.30
C THR A 170 -5.23 7.51 -28.44
N ASP A 171 -6.03 7.25 -29.47
CA ASP A 171 -7.38 7.80 -29.64
C ASP A 171 -8.39 7.24 -28.62
N ALA A 172 -7.91 6.60 -27.57
CA ALA A 172 -8.76 6.05 -26.53
C ALA A 172 -9.47 7.19 -25.79
N ALA A 173 -10.78 7.06 -25.64
CA ALA A 173 -11.58 8.02 -24.92
C ALA A 173 -11.07 8.14 -23.47
N VAL A 174 -10.87 9.38 -23.02
CA VAL A 174 -10.47 9.68 -21.65
C VAL A 174 -11.63 9.35 -20.72
N PRO A 175 -11.45 8.48 -19.71
CA PRO A 175 -12.54 8.11 -18.81
C PRO A 175 -12.96 9.32 -17.96
N LYS A 176 -14.25 9.40 -17.65
CA LYS A 176 -14.78 10.42 -16.76
C LYS A 176 -14.98 9.87 -15.35
N CYS A 177 -14.23 10.37 -14.39
CA CYS A 177 -14.29 9.85 -13.02
C CYS A 177 -15.69 9.92 -12.41
N GLY A 178 -16.54 10.88 -12.84
CA GLY A 178 -17.92 10.98 -12.39
C GLY A 178 -18.80 9.78 -12.73
N GLU A 179 -18.44 8.99 -13.75
CA GLU A 179 -19.16 7.77 -14.12
C GLU A 179 -18.90 6.61 -13.16
N PHE A 180 -17.84 6.73 -12.34
CA PHE A 180 -17.39 5.71 -11.39
C PHE A 180 -17.69 6.07 -9.93
N ILE A 181 -18.39 7.16 -9.66
CA ILE A 181 -18.85 7.53 -8.32
C ILE A 181 -20.13 6.76 -7.97
N GLN A 182 -20.19 6.24 -6.72
CA GLN A 182 -21.38 5.63 -6.12
C GLN A 182 -22.23 6.68 -5.43
#